data_0f9ae53e6759885a97a186b451d66912
#
_entry.id   0f9ae53e6759885a97a186b451d66912
#
_cell.length_a   1.000
_cell.length_b   1.000
_cell.length_c   1.000
_cell.angle_alpha   90.00
_cell.angle_beta   90.00
_cell.angle_gamma   90.00
#
_symmetry.space_group_name_H-M   'P 1'
#
loop_
_entity.id
_entity.type
_entity.pdbx_description
1 polymer ?
#
loop_
_entity_poly.entity_id
_entity_poly.type
_entity_poly.pdbx_seq_one_letter_code
_entity_poly.pdbx_strand_id
1 'polypeptide(L)'
;LEQHDWDRAADIVADAGMVIVSVPIHVTEQVIGKLPPLPKDCILVDLASVKNGPLQAMLAAHDGPVLGLHPMFGPDSGSLAKQVVVWCDGRKPEAYQWFLEQIQVWGARLHRISAVEHDQNMAFIQALRHFATFAYGLHLAEENVQLEQLLALSSPIYRLELAMVGRLFAQDPQLYADIIMSSERNLALIKRYYKRFGEAIELLEQGDKQAFIDSFRKVEHWFGDYAQRFQSESRVLLRQANDNRQ
;
A
#
# COMPACT_ATOMS: atom_id res chain seq x y z
N LEU A 1 0.54 17.97 15.59
CA LEU A 1 0.72 17.80 17.04
C LEU A 1 1.74 16.69 17.28
N GLU A 2 2.87 17.02 17.87
CA GLU A 2 3.84 16.05 18.35
C GLU A 2 3.46 15.60 19.79
N GLN A 3 4.11 14.58 20.32
CA GLN A 3 3.72 13.98 21.61
C GLN A 3 3.68 14.99 22.77
N HIS A 4 4.50 16.01 22.74
CA HIS A 4 4.56 17.08 23.75
C HIS A 4 3.54 18.22 23.54
N ASP A 5 2.82 18.24 22.43
CA ASP A 5 1.83 19.28 22.11
C ASP A 5 0.41 18.98 22.59
N TRP A 6 0.18 17.75 23.10
CA TRP A 6 -1.20 17.31 23.44
C TRP A 6 -1.86 18.17 24.52
N ASP A 7 -1.08 18.71 25.47
CA ASP A 7 -1.62 19.61 26.51
C ASP A 7 -2.14 20.94 25.92
N ARG A 8 -1.68 21.30 24.71
CA ARG A 8 -2.06 22.49 23.96
C ARG A 8 -2.87 22.19 22.71
N ALA A 9 -3.27 20.95 22.53
CA ALA A 9 -3.93 20.49 21.30
C ALA A 9 -5.19 21.33 20.99
N ALA A 10 -5.99 21.65 22.01
CA ALA A 10 -7.19 22.44 21.84
C ALA A 10 -6.88 23.85 21.29
N ASP A 11 -5.84 24.50 21.79
CA ASP A 11 -5.43 25.84 21.31
C ASP A 11 -4.91 25.79 19.88
N ILE A 12 -4.15 24.74 19.54
CA ILE A 12 -3.53 24.59 18.20
C ILE A 12 -4.61 24.39 17.12
N VAL A 13 -5.69 23.67 17.43
CA VAL A 13 -6.74 23.34 16.43
C VAL A 13 -7.94 24.29 16.49
N ALA A 14 -7.98 25.24 17.43
CA ALA A 14 -9.15 26.11 17.68
C ALA A 14 -9.62 26.88 16.43
N ASP A 15 -8.69 27.32 15.60
CA ASP A 15 -8.95 28.08 14.36
C ASP A 15 -8.54 27.28 13.10
N ALA A 16 -8.36 25.96 13.21
CA ALA A 16 -7.93 25.17 12.09
C ALA A 16 -9.03 24.98 11.05
N GLY A 17 -8.77 25.36 9.81
CA GLY A 17 -9.66 25.04 8.67
C GLY A 17 -9.52 23.59 8.19
N MET A 18 -8.40 22.94 8.50
CA MET A 18 -8.14 21.53 8.17
C MET A 18 -7.20 20.91 9.20
N VAL A 19 -7.51 19.70 9.64
CA VAL A 19 -6.63 18.85 10.47
C VAL A 19 -6.34 17.56 9.72
N ILE A 20 -5.05 17.28 9.51
CA ILE A 20 -4.59 16.07 8.82
C ILE A 20 -3.91 15.14 9.82
N VAL A 21 -4.47 13.95 10.00
CA VAL A 21 -3.90 12.88 10.83
C VAL A 21 -2.95 12.06 9.97
N SER A 22 -1.65 12.18 10.26
CA SER A 22 -0.57 11.48 9.55
C SER A 22 0.35 10.83 10.58
N VAL A 23 -0.11 9.75 11.18
CA VAL A 23 0.56 9.00 12.25
C VAL A 23 0.63 7.51 11.88
N PRO A 24 1.48 6.69 12.53
CA PRO A 24 1.50 5.25 12.29
C PRO A 24 0.11 4.59 12.40
N ILE A 25 -0.14 3.58 11.57
CA ILE A 25 -1.46 2.95 11.42
C ILE A 25 -2.03 2.49 12.76
N HIS A 26 -1.22 1.81 13.59
CA HIS A 26 -1.64 1.21 14.86
C HIS A 26 -2.10 2.23 15.92
N VAL A 27 -1.75 3.52 15.79
CA VAL A 27 -2.18 4.59 16.70
C VAL A 27 -3.20 5.54 16.08
N THR A 28 -3.51 5.41 14.79
CA THR A 28 -4.36 6.37 14.04
C THR A 28 -5.71 6.57 14.70
N GLU A 29 -6.45 5.49 14.99
CA GLU A 29 -7.79 5.59 15.61
C GLU A 29 -7.71 6.15 17.04
N GLN A 30 -6.68 5.80 17.80
CA GLN A 30 -6.45 6.34 19.14
C GLN A 30 -6.17 7.84 19.10
N VAL A 31 -5.36 8.29 18.14
CA VAL A 31 -5.05 9.72 17.95
C VAL A 31 -6.31 10.48 17.55
N ILE A 32 -7.10 9.95 16.61
CA ILE A 32 -8.38 10.57 16.23
C ILE A 32 -9.32 10.70 17.43
N GLY A 33 -9.44 9.66 18.26
CA GLY A 33 -10.28 9.67 19.45
C GLY A 33 -9.82 10.61 20.57
N LYS A 34 -8.55 11.06 20.53
CA LYS A 34 -7.98 12.03 21.49
C LYS A 34 -8.03 13.47 20.99
N LEU A 35 -8.40 13.72 19.71
CA LEU A 35 -8.49 15.08 19.21
C LEU A 35 -9.50 15.88 20.04
N PRO A 36 -9.15 17.12 20.40
CA PRO A 36 -10.13 18.02 21.03
C PRO A 36 -11.23 18.36 20.02
N PRO A 37 -12.38 18.91 20.48
CA PRO A 37 -13.43 19.37 19.59
C PRO A 37 -12.89 20.32 18.52
N LEU A 38 -13.15 19.99 17.24
CA LEU A 38 -12.73 20.80 16.10
C LEU A 38 -13.84 21.82 15.72
N PRO A 39 -13.50 22.96 15.08
CA PRO A 39 -14.48 23.84 14.47
C PRO A 39 -15.42 23.06 13.53
N LYS A 40 -16.71 23.44 13.48
CA LYS A 40 -17.74 22.69 12.71
C LYS A 40 -17.51 22.64 11.21
N ASP A 41 -16.75 23.56 10.67
CA ASP A 41 -16.34 23.67 9.27
C ASP A 41 -14.91 23.17 9.02
N CYS A 42 -14.18 22.81 10.06
CA CYS A 42 -12.84 22.19 9.93
C CYS A 42 -12.94 20.86 9.19
N ILE A 43 -12.09 20.66 8.20
CA ILE A 43 -12.00 19.40 7.46
C ILE A 43 -11.08 18.44 8.22
N LEU A 44 -11.60 17.30 8.66
CA LEU A 44 -10.77 16.25 9.28
C LEU A 44 -10.37 15.23 8.23
N VAL A 45 -9.05 15.02 8.08
CA VAL A 45 -8.45 14.17 7.05
C VAL A 45 -7.52 13.14 7.70
N ASP A 46 -7.46 11.91 7.20
CA ASP A 46 -6.41 10.94 7.50
C ASP A 46 -5.61 10.56 6.24
N LEU A 47 -4.37 10.12 6.42
CA LEU A 47 -3.49 9.65 5.34
C LEU A 47 -3.06 8.17 5.50
N ALA A 48 -3.69 7.43 6.40
CA ALA A 48 -3.29 6.05 6.70
C ALA A 48 -3.47 5.11 5.48
N SER A 49 -2.69 4.03 5.44
CA SER A 49 -2.80 3.00 4.40
C SER A 49 -4.01 2.07 4.56
N VAL A 50 -4.77 2.19 5.63
CA VAL A 50 -6.07 1.56 5.87
C VAL A 50 -7.15 2.63 5.96
N LYS A 51 -8.38 2.34 5.51
CA LYS A 51 -9.40 3.38 5.42
C LYS A 51 -10.61 3.17 6.31
N ASN A 52 -11.08 1.92 6.45
CA ASN A 52 -12.36 1.68 7.12
C ASN A 52 -12.34 2.11 8.60
N GLY A 53 -11.36 1.67 9.37
CA GLY A 53 -11.22 2.03 10.79
C GLY A 53 -11.05 3.55 11.00
N PRO A 54 -10.01 4.17 10.40
CA PRO A 54 -9.78 5.61 10.53
C PRO A 54 -10.97 6.47 10.11
N LEU A 55 -11.63 6.13 8.99
CA LEU A 55 -12.80 6.88 8.52
C LEU A 55 -13.97 6.82 9.52
N GLN A 56 -14.26 5.63 10.07
CA GLN A 56 -15.30 5.49 11.10
C GLN A 56 -14.94 6.25 12.38
N ALA A 57 -13.68 6.20 12.82
CA ALA A 57 -13.20 6.95 13.96
C ALA A 57 -13.35 8.46 13.77
N MET A 58 -12.99 8.99 12.58
CA MET A 58 -13.18 10.41 12.24
C MET A 58 -14.66 10.81 12.22
N LEU A 59 -15.52 9.97 11.64
CA LEU A 59 -16.97 10.22 11.60
C LEU A 59 -17.62 10.23 12.99
N ALA A 60 -17.07 9.46 13.93
CA ALA A 60 -17.52 9.46 15.32
C ALA A 60 -16.98 10.66 16.12
N ALA A 61 -15.76 11.10 15.84
CA ALA A 61 -15.08 12.16 16.57
C ALA A 61 -15.46 13.58 16.12
N HIS A 62 -15.95 13.77 14.90
CA HIS A 62 -16.17 15.08 14.30
C HIS A 62 -17.45 15.16 13.48
N ASP A 63 -18.32 16.15 13.74
CA ASP A 63 -19.59 16.38 13.03
C ASP A 63 -19.44 17.21 11.74
N GLY A 64 -18.26 17.75 11.49
CA GLY A 64 -17.90 18.52 10.30
C GLY A 64 -17.53 17.67 9.10
N PRO A 65 -16.85 18.27 8.10
CA PRO A 65 -16.37 17.56 6.93
C PRO A 65 -15.31 16.51 7.28
N VAL A 66 -15.42 15.31 6.70
CA VAL A 66 -14.50 14.18 6.92
C VAL A 66 -14.08 13.59 5.59
N LEU A 67 -12.77 13.39 5.40
CA LEU A 67 -12.16 12.87 4.18
C LEU A 67 -11.09 11.82 4.52
N GLY A 68 -11.19 10.62 3.99
CA GLY A 68 -10.12 9.63 4.02
C GLY A 68 -9.24 9.76 2.78
N LEU A 69 -7.93 9.91 2.93
CA LEU A 69 -6.97 9.89 1.84
C LEU A 69 -5.97 8.74 2.03
N HIS A 70 -5.48 8.20 0.92
CA HIS A 70 -4.35 7.30 0.90
C HIS A 70 -3.44 7.64 -0.28
N PRO A 71 -2.32 8.34 -0.05
CA PRO A 71 -1.25 8.50 -1.02
C PRO A 71 -0.61 7.14 -1.33
N MET A 72 -0.72 6.67 -2.59
CA MET A 72 -0.21 5.36 -3.03
C MET A 72 1.29 5.41 -3.37
N PHE A 73 2.06 6.17 -2.62
CA PHE A 73 3.49 6.39 -2.85
C PHE A 73 4.21 6.67 -1.52
N GLY A 74 5.51 6.40 -1.51
CA GLY A 74 6.37 6.68 -0.36
C GLY A 74 7.00 8.07 -0.40
N PRO A 75 7.75 8.45 0.64
CA PRO A 75 8.37 9.78 0.78
C PRO A 75 9.39 10.10 -0.33
N ASP A 76 9.95 9.08 -0.99
CA ASP A 76 10.96 9.22 -2.04
C ASP A 76 10.38 9.71 -3.38
N SER A 77 9.08 9.95 -3.50
CA SER A 77 8.42 10.29 -4.77
C SER A 77 8.80 11.68 -5.31
N GLY A 78 9.35 12.55 -4.49
CA GLY A 78 9.81 13.90 -4.85
C GLY A 78 8.71 14.89 -5.25
N SER A 79 7.58 14.43 -5.80
CA SER A 79 6.44 15.25 -6.17
C SER A 79 5.15 14.43 -6.27
N LEU A 80 4.00 15.12 -6.32
CA LEU A 80 2.68 14.51 -6.56
C LEU A 80 2.43 14.19 -8.04
N ALA A 81 3.25 14.70 -8.95
CA ALA A 81 3.04 14.53 -10.38
C ALA A 81 2.97 13.05 -10.78
N LYS A 82 1.86 12.66 -11.41
CA LYS A 82 1.55 11.29 -11.86
C LYS A 82 1.34 10.26 -10.71
N GLN A 83 1.46 10.67 -9.45
CA GLN A 83 1.18 9.81 -8.31
C GLN A 83 -0.33 9.55 -8.17
N VAL A 84 -0.68 8.41 -7.60
CA VAL A 84 -2.07 8.07 -7.30
C VAL A 84 -2.37 8.45 -5.87
N VAL A 85 -3.47 9.18 -5.67
CA VAL A 85 -4.07 9.41 -4.35
C VAL A 85 -5.48 8.85 -4.37
N VAL A 86 -5.73 7.88 -3.52
CA VAL A 86 -7.08 7.33 -3.33
C VAL A 86 -7.80 8.17 -2.28
N TRP A 87 -9.11 8.43 -2.51
CA TRP A 87 -9.94 9.07 -1.49
C TRP A 87 -11.24 8.33 -1.24
N CYS A 88 -11.66 8.40 0.02
CA CYS A 88 -12.92 7.84 0.52
C CYS A 88 -13.72 8.97 1.16
N ASP A 89 -14.93 9.19 0.67
CA ASP A 89 -15.80 10.20 1.24
C ASP A 89 -16.31 9.77 2.62
N GLY A 90 -16.24 10.69 3.57
CA GLY A 90 -16.86 10.54 4.86
C GLY A 90 -18.11 11.39 4.97
N ARG A 91 -17.97 12.70 5.24
CA ARG A 91 -19.08 13.64 5.48
C ARG A 91 -18.82 14.96 4.78
N LYS A 92 -19.90 15.61 4.24
CA LYS A 92 -19.90 16.94 3.60
C LYS A 92 -18.83 17.07 2.50
N PRO A 93 -18.89 16.26 1.43
CA PRO A 93 -17.86 16.25 0.38
C PRO A 93 -17.69 17.60 -0.32
N GLU A 94 -18.71 18.43 -0.36
CA GLU A 94 -18.66 19.78 -0.91
C GLU A 94 -17.64 20.70 -0.22
N ALA A 95 -17.37 20.46 1.06
CA ALA A 95 -16.46 21.29 1.86
C ALA A 95 -14.97 21.04 1.52
N TYR A 96 -14.61 19.86 1.03
CA TYR A 96 -13.22 19.53 0.69
C TYR A 96 -12.97 19.34 -0.82
N GLN A 97 -13.95 19.64 -1.67
CA GLN A 97 -13.79 19.52 -3.12
C GLN A 97 -12.62 20.37 -3.64
N TRP A 98 -12.46 21.59 -3.13
CA TRP A 98 -11.34 22.47 -3.46
C TRP A 98 -9.97 21.82 -3.18
N PHE A 99 -9.86 21.02 -2.12
CA PHE A 99 -8.60 20.37 -1.74
C PHE A 99 -8.29 19.21 -2.70
N LEU A 100 -9.30 18.43 -3.09
CA LEU A 100 -9.14 17.39 -4.10
C LEU A 100 -8.72 18.00 -5.45
N GLU A 101 -9.33 19.10 -5.87
CA GLU A 101 -8.95 19.85 -7.07
C GLU A 101 -7.49 20.36 -6.98
N GLN A 102 -7.09 20.86 -5.82
CA GLN A 102 -5.71 21.30 -5.59
C GLN A 102 -4.71 20.14 -5.71
N ILE A 103 -5.03 18.96 -5.20
CA ILE A 103 -4.21 17.74 -5.35
C ILE A 103 -4.06 17.38 -6.84
N GLN A 104 -5.12 17.53 -7.66
CA GLN A 104 -5.05 17.34 -9.10
C GLN A 104 -4.18 18.40 -9.80
N VAL A 105 -4.29 19.66 -9.39
CA VAL A 105 -3.42 20.75 -9.90
C VAL A 105 -1.95 20.46 -9.62
N TRP A 106 -1.62 19.83 -8.49
CA TRP A 106 -0.26 19.36 -8.18
C TRP A 106 0.16 18.13 -9.01
N GLY A 107 -0.71 17.64 -9.89
CA GLY A 107 -0.41 16.61 -10.86
C GLY A 107 -0.74 15.18 -10.42
N ALA A 108 -1.37 14.98 -9.27
CA ALA A 108 -1.81 13.67 -8.82
C ALA A 108 -3.01 13.15 -9.64
N ARG A 109 -3.11 11.82 -9.70
CA ARG A 109 -4.27 11.10 -10.22
C ARG A 109 -5.15 10.69 -9.05
N LEU A 110 -6.32 11.28 -8.98
CA LEU A 110 -7.28 10.96 -7.92
C LEU A 110 -8.13 9.75 -8.30
N HIS A 111 -8.36 8.85 -7.32
CA HIS A 111 -9.24 7.71 -7.47
C HIS A 111 -10.23 7.63 -6.30
N ARG A 112 -11.53 7.76 -6.58
CA ARG A 112 -12.60 7.65 -5.59
C ARG A 112 -13.00 6.20 -5.40
N ILE A 113 -13.13 5.77 -4.14
CA ILE A 113 -13.59 4.43 -3.78
C ILE A 113 -14.19 4.44 -2.38
N SER A 114 -15.03 3.47 -2.03
CA SER A 114 -15.47 3.31 -0.65
C SER A 114 -14.33 2.78 0.24
N ALA A 115 -14.36 3.11 1.54
CA ALA A 115 -13.35 2.64 2.49
C ALA A 115 -13.27 1.10 2.56
N VAL A 116 -14.43 0.43 2.44
CA VAL A 116 -14.50 -1.03 2.45
C VAL A 116 -13.86 -1.63 1.20
N GLU A 117 -14.16 -1.10 0.02
CA GLU A 117 -13.55 -1.56 -1.25
C GLU A 117 -12.06 -1.22 -1.29
N HIS A 118 -11.65 -0.05 -0.74
CA HIS A 118 -10.26 0.31 -0.58
C HIS A 118 -9.50 -0.79 0.17
N ASP A 119 -9.94 -1.14 1.38
CA ASP A 119 -9.25 -2.13 2.22
C ASP A 119 -9.29 -3.54 1.60
N GLN A 120 -10.34 -3.86 0.81
CA GLN A 120 -10.39 -5.09 0.03
C GLN A 120 -9.29 -5.15 -1.04
N ASN A 121 -9.06 -4.07 -1.75
CA ASN A 121 -8.02 -3.99 -2.78
C ASN A 121 -6.62 -3.93 -2.16
N MET A 122 -6.45 -3.21 -1.04
CA MET A 122 -5.17 -3.13 -0.33
C MET A 122 -4.73 -4.48 0.26
N ALA A 123 -5.66 -5.40 0.52
CA ALA A 123 -5.30 -6.76 0.89
C ALA A 123 -4.41 -7.44 -0.18
N PHE A 124 -4.64 -7.19 -1.47
CA PHE A 124 -3.79 -7.70 -2.57
C PHE A 124 -2.60 -6.78 -2.85
N ILE A 125 -2.86 -5.47 -3.00
CA ILE A 125 -1.86 -4.49 -3.45
C ILE A 125 -0.76 -4.30 -2.41
N GLN A 126 -1.11 -4.37 -1.13
CA GLN A 126 -0.17 -4.14 -0.03
C GLN A 126 0.05 -5.41 0.81
N ALA A 127 -0.96 -5.92 1.51
CA ALA A 127 -0.74 -6.96 2.51
C ALA A 127 -0.15 -8.26 1.92
N LEU A 128 -0.78 -8.83 0.91
CA LEU A 128 -0.31 -10.07 0.27
C LEU A 128 1.05 -9.86 -0.41
N ARG A 129 1.18 -8.77 -1.19
CA ARG A 129 2.43 -8.47 -1.90
C ARG A 129 3.59 -8.28 -0.93
N HIS A 130 3.41 -7.49 0.15
CA HIS A 130 4.47 -7.27 1.13
C HIS A 130 4.81 -8.54 1.90
N PHE A 131 3.79 -9.32 2.28
CA PHE A 131 4.02 -10.60 2.94
C PHE A 131 4.80 -11.59 2.05
N ALA A 132 4.45 -11.71 0.78
CA ALA A 132 5.17 -12.58 -0.16
C ALA A 132 6.63 -12.14 -0.34
N THR A 133 6.88 -10.82 -0.45
CA THR A 133 8.23 -10.26 -0.52
C THR A 133 9.02 -10.50 0.76
N PHE A 134 8.39 -10.33 1.92
CA PHE A 134 8.99 -10.63 3.24
C PHE A 134 9.37 -12.12 3.35
N ALA A 135 8.44 -13.03 3.03
CA ALA A 135 8.69 -14.46 3.10
C ALA A 135 9.80 -14.91 2.15
N TYR A 136 9.87 -14.33 0.94
CA TYR A 136 10.95 -14.60 -0.01
C TYR A 136 12.29 -14.09 0.50
N GLY A 137 12.36 -12.88 1.03
CA GLY A 137 13.59 -12.34 1.62
C GLY A 137 14.07 -13.14 2.84
N LEU A 138 13.14 -13.56 3.71
CA LEU A 138 13.43 -14.43 4.85
C LEU A 138 14.04 -15.75 4.37
N HIS A 139 13.44 -16.39 3.37
CA HIS A 139 13.95 -17.62 2.79
C HIS A 139 15.37 -17.46 2.22
N LEU A 140 15.64 -16.40 1.45
CA LEU A 140 17.00 -16.14 0.94
C LEU A 140 18.03 -16.00 2.06
N ALA A 141 17.65 -15.37 3.17
CA ALA A 141 18.53 -15.19 4.33
C ALA A 141 18.78 -16.53 5.05
N GLU A 142 17.76 -17.37 5.21
CA GLU A 142 17.87 -18.69 5.85
C GLU A 142 18.71 -19.68 5.02
N GLU A 143 18.60 -19.63 3.69
CA GLU A 143 19.45 -20.42 2.77
C GLU A 143 20.90 -19.88 2.68
N ASN A 144 21.18 -18.75 3.34
CA ASN A 144 22.50 -18.11 3.39
C ASN A 144 23.14 -17.91 2.01
N VAL A 145 22.35 -17.45 1.05
CA VAL A 145 22.82 -17.22 -0.32
C VAL A 145 23.80 -16.03 -0.38
N GLN A 146 24.78 -16.13 -1.27
CA GLN A 146 25.77 -15.07 -1.46
C GLN A 146 25.21 -14.02 -2.42
N LEU A 147 24.81 -12.84 -1.90
CA LEU A 147 24.16 -11.78 -2.68
C LEU A 147 24.99 -11.30 -3.86
N GLU A 148 26.31 -11.16 -3.69
CA GLU A 148 27.25 -10.76 -4.75
C GLU A 148 27.23 -11.77 -5.91
N GLN A 149 27.14 -13.05 -5.59
CA GLN A 149 27.06 -14.11 -6.59
C GLN A 149 25.73 -14.09 -7.34
N LEU A 150 24.61 -13.93 -6.61
CA LEU A 150 23.30 -13.79 -7.22
C LEU A 150 23.23 -12.58 -8.15
N LEU A 151 23.79 -11.44 -7.72
CA LEU A 151 23.83 -10.21 -8.52
C LEU A 151 24.69 -10.39 -9.77
N ALA A 152 25.87 -11.03 -9.65
CA ALA A 152 26.78 -11.28 -10.79
C ALA A 152 26.14 -12.17 -11.87
N LEU A 153 25.33 -13.14 -11.47
CA LEU A 153 24.65 -14.10 -12.36
C LEU A 153 23.24 -13.66 -12.77
N SER A 154 22.73 -12.55 -12.21
CA SER A 154 21.35 -12.15 -12.38
C SER A 154 21.02 -11.66 -13.79
N SER A 155 19.84 -12.09 -14.29
CA SER A 155 19.17 -11.41 -15.39
C SER A 155 18.65 -10.03 -14.93
N PRO A 156 18.33 -9.11 -15.85
CA PRO A 156 17.70 -7.83 -15.49
C PRO A 156 16.40 -8.01 -14.69
N ILE A 157 15.59 -9.03 -14.97
CA ILE A 157 14.36 -9.35 -14.25
C ILE A 157 14.68 -9.69 -12.80
N TYR A 158 15.59 -10.65 -12.57
CA TYR A 158 15.94 -11.08 -11.23
C TYR A 158 16.58 -9.95 -10.40
N ARG A 159 17.44 -9.14 -11.05
CA ARG A 159 18.03 -7.97 -10.40
C ARG A 159 16.95 -6.96 -9.91
N LEU A 160 15.93 -6.70 -10.73
CA LEU A 160 14.83 -5.82 -10.35
C LEU A 160 14.01 -6.42 -9.21
N GLU A 161 13.74 -7.72 -9.26
CA GLU A 161 13.03 -8.44 -8.19
C GLU A 161 13.81 -8.37 -6.88
N LEU A 162 15.09 -8.69 -6.90
CA LEU A 162 15.95 -8.63 -5.72
C LEU A 162 16.07 -7.20 -5.14
N ALA A 163 16.13 -6.19 -6.01
CA ALA A 163 16.09 -4.79 -5.58
C ALA A 163 14.79 -4.42 -4.86
N MET A 164 13.63 -4.96 -5.32
CA MET A 164 12.34 -4.76 -4.65
C MET A 164 12.27 -5.49 -3.30
N VAL A 165 12.88 -6.66 -3.19
CA VAL A 165 13.03 -7.37 -1.91
C VAL A 165 13.89 -6.54 -0.95
N GLY A 166 15.09 -6.13 -1.38
CA GLY A 166 16.00 -5.30 -0.56
C GLY A 166 15.36 -3.98 -0.14
N ARG A 167 14.60 -3.33 -1.03
CA ARG A 167 13.87 -2.10 -0.73
C ARG A 167 12.88 -2.28 0.43
N LEU A 168 12.20 -3.43 0.52
CA LEU A 168 11.28 -3.69 1.64
C LEU A 168 12.03 -3.72 2.97
N PHE A 169 13.16 -4.42 3.03
CA PHE A 169 13.96 -4.57 4.25
C PHE A 169 14.79 -3.33 4.62
N ALA A 170 14.91 -2.35 3.72
CA ALA A 170 15.56 -1.06 4.00
C ALA A 170 14.61 -0.04 4.65
N GLN A 171 13.34 -0.37 4.85
CA GLN A 171 12.33 0.52 5.40
C GLN A 171 11.92 0.09 6.82
N ASP A 172 11.07 0.92 7.46
CA ASP A 172 10.59 0.65 8.83
C ASP A 172 9.77 -0.66 8.90
N PRO A 173 10.21 -1.66 9.65
CA PRO A 173 9.52 -2.93 9.79
C PRO A 173 8.14 -2.79 10.46
N GLN A 174 7.95 -1.79 11.33
CA GLN A 174 6.66 -1.55 11.99
C GLN A 174 5.58 -1.19 10.99
N LEU A 175 5.89 -0.34 10.00
CA LEU A 175 4.96 0.03 8.93
C LEU A 175 4.45 -1.22 8.19
N TYR A 176 5.34 -2.14 7.84
CA TYR A 176 4.94 -3.36 7.13
C TYR A 176 4.16 -4.33 8.00
N ALA A 177 4.52 -4.47 9.28
CA ALA A 177 3.76 -5.24 10.23
C ALA A 177 2.33 -4.69 10.38
N ASP A 178 2.19 -3.38 10.54
CA ASP A 178 0.90 -2.71 10.66
C ASP A 178 0.03 -2.92 9.40
N ILE A 179 0.60 -2.81 8.20
CA ILE A 179 -0.13 -3.04 6.94
C ILE A 179 -0.57 -4.50 6.82
N ILE A 180 0.33 -5.44 7.03
CA ILE A 180 0.06 -6.88 6.84
C ILE A 180 -0.95 -7.38 7.86
N MET A 181 -0.83 -6.95 9.12
CA MET A 181 -1.63 -7.41 10.23
C MET A 181 -2.89 -6.56 10.48
N SER A 182 -3.16 -5.56 9.64
CA SER A 182 -4.27 -4.60 9.85
C SER A 182 -5.66 -5.23 9.88
N SER A 183 -5.84 -6.44 9.38
CA SER A 183 -7.15 -7.11 9.37
C SER A 183 -7.07 -8.63 9.30
N GLU A 184 -8.08 -9.31 9.84
CA GLU A 184 -8.25 -10.77 9.68
C GLU A 184 -8.40 -11.19 8.22
N ARG A 185 -8.95 -10.31 7.38
CA ARG A 185 -9.07 -10.52 5.92
C ARG A 185 -7.70 -10.71 5.27
N ASN A 186 -6.72 -9.89 5.65
CA ASN A 186 -5.35 -10.00 5.14
C ASN A 186 -4.77 -11.38 5.49
N LEU A 187 -4.90 -11.80 6.75
CA LEU A 187 -4.44 -13.12 7.18
C LEU A 187 -5.15 -14.25 6.42
N ALA A 188 -6.46 -14.14 6.22
CA ALA A 188 -7.23 -15.14 5.47
C ALA A 188 -6.80 -15.20 3.99
N LEU A 189 -6.47 -14.06 3.37
CA LEU A 189 -5.95 -14.00 2.00
C LEU A 189 -4.56 -14.66 1.91
N ILE A 190 -3.67 -14.35 2.84
CA ILE A 190 -2.32 -14.93 2.93
C ILE A 190 -2.40 -16.46 3.10
N LYS A 191 -3.29 -16.96 3.96
CA LYS A 191 -3.52 -18.41 4.12
C LYS A 191 -4.00 -19.06 2.83
N ARG A 192 -4.89 -18.42 2.06
CA ARG A 192 -5.31 -18.93 0.74
C ARG A 192 -4.17 -18.96 -0.25
N TYR A 193 -3.32 -17.93 -0.25
CA TYR A 193 -2.12 -17.88 -1.09
C TYR A 193 -1.14 -19.00 -0.75
N TYR A 194 -0.87 -19.23 0.54
CA TYR A 194 -0.04 -20.33 1.02
C TYR A 194 -0.60 -21.71 0.56
N LYS A 195 -1.92 -21.91 0.67
CA LYS A 195 -2.55 -23.13 0.17
C LYS A 195 -2.32 -23.31 -1.33
N ARG A 196 -2.47 -22.25 -2.14
CA ARG A 196 -2.20 -22.30 -3.59
C ARG A 196 -0.74 -22.56 -3.90
N PHE A 197 0.16 -22.05 -3.09
CA PHE A 197 1.59 -22.34 -3.22
C PHE A 197 1.88 -23.85 -2.99
N GLY A 198 1.27 -24.44 -1.96
CA GLY A 198 1.35 -25.88 -1.70
C GLY A 198 0.79 -26.72 -2.85
N GLU A 199 -0.38 -26.38 -3.36
CA GLU A 199 -0.98 -27.06 -4.53
C GLU A 199 -0.06 -26.97 -5.78
N ALA A 200 0.66 -25.87 -5.96
CA ALA A 200 1.63 -25.75 -7.05
C ALA A 200 2.87 -26.64 -6.83
N ILE A 201 3.32 -26.82 -5.58
CA ILE A 201 4.41 -27.76 -5.24
C ILE A 201 3.98 -29.20 -5.56
N GLU A 202 2.76 -29.60 -5.20
CA GLU A 202 2.23 -30.92 -5.52
C GLU A 202 2.29 -31.27 -7.01
N LEU A 203 2.04 -30.29 -7.90
CA LEU A 203 2.20 -30.49 -9.35
C LEU A 203 3.63 -30.82 -9.74
N LEU A 204 4.62 -30.21 -9.06
CA LEU A 204 6.04 -30.46 -9.31
C LEU A 204 6.44 -31.86 -8.79
N GLU A 205 5.96 -32.25 -7.59
CA GLU A 205 6.25 -33.56 -6.99
C GLU A 205 5.67 -34.70 -7.82
N GLN A 206 4.48 -34.51 -8.39
CA GLN A 206 3.83 -35.49 -9.28
C GLN A 206 4.49 -35.56 -10.66
N GLY A 207 5.33 -34.60 -11.02
CA GLY A 207 5.91 -34.48 -12.36
C GLY A 207 4.90 -34.23 -13.46
N ASP A 208 3.69 -33.75 -13.10
CA ASP A 208 2.61 -33.51 -14.05
C ASP A 208 2.82 -32.21 -14.82
N LYS A 209 3.71 -32.30 -15.80
CA LYS A 209 4.04 -31.18 -16.68
C LYS A 209 2.83 -30.66 -17.46
N GLN A 210 1.88 -31.52 -17.81
CA GLN A 210 0.71 -31.09 -18.55
C GLN A 210 -0.25 -30.28 -17.67
N ALA A 211 -0.51 -30.71 -16.44
CA ALA A 211 -1.32 -29.95 -15.48
C ALA A 211 -0.67 -28.59 -15.13
N PHE A 212 0.67 -28.54 -15.05
CA PHE A 212 1.39 -27.27 -14.87
C PHE A 212 1.14 -26.31 -16.06
N ILE A 213 1.30 -26.79 -17.30
CA ILE A 213 1.07 -26.00 -18.52
C ILE A 213 -0.40 -25.52 -18.58
N ASP A 214 -1.35 -26.37 -18.24
CA ASP A 214 -2.78 -26.03 -18.27
C ASP A 214 -3.13 -24.98 -17.22
N SER A 215 -2.50 -25.05 -16.04
CA SER A 215 -2.60 -24.03 -15.00
C SER A 215 -2.01 -22.69 -15.45
N PHE A 216 -0.86 -22.71 -16.13
CA PHE A 216 -0.25 -21.52 -16.72
C PHE A 216 -1.19 -20.86 -17.75
N ARG A 217 -1.78 -21.65 -18.66
CA ARG A 217 -2.73 -21.14 -19.66
C ARG A 217 -4.00 -20.53 -19.06
N LYS A 218 -4.49 -21.07 -17.93
CA LYS A 218 -5.62 -20.45 -17.19
C LYS A 218 -5.27 -19.06 -16.70
N VAL A 219 -4.06 -18.87 -16.18
CA VAL A 219 -3.60 -17.55 -15.72
C VAL A 219 -3.36 -16.61 -16.90
N GLU A 220 -2.77 -17.08 -17.99
CA GLU A 220 -2.62 -16.33 -19.24
C GLU A 220 -3.97 -15.83 -19.77
N HIS A 221 -4.97 -16.70 -19.82
CA HIS A 221 -6.33 -16.35 -20.22
C HIS A 221 -6.97 -15.30 -19.30
N TRP A 222 -6.74 -15.41 -17.99
CA TRP A 222 -7.22 -14.43 -17.00
C TRP A 222 -6.56 -13.05 -17.20
N PHE A 223 -5.28 -12.99 -17.55
CA PHE A 223 -4.59 -11.74 -17.88
C PHE A 223 -5.10 -11.12 -19.19
N GLY A 224 -5.50 -11.95 -20.18
CA GLY A 224 -5.94 -11.49 -21.49
C GLY A 224 -4.92 -10.51 -22.11
N ASP A 225 -5.39 -9.40 -22.66
CA ASP A 225 -4.55 -8.39 -23.33
C ASP A 225 -3.53 -7.73 -22.39
N TYR A 226 -3.77 -7.75 -21.08
CA TYR A 226 -2.83 -7.20 -20.10
C TYR A 226 -1.49 -7.94 -20.10
N ALA A 227 -1.45 -9.23 -20.43
CA ALA A 227 -0.19 -9.98 -20.48
C ALA A 227 0.81 -9.36 -21.46
N GLN A 228 0.38 -9.06 -22.69
CA GLN A 228 1.21 -8.42 -23.72
C GLN A 228 1.54 -6.97 -23.38
N ARG A 229 0.59 -6.23 -22.83
CA ARG A 229 0.79 -4.86 -22.37
C ARG A 229 1.88 -4.80 -21.29
N PHE A 230 1.78 -5.61 -20.26
CA PHE A 230 2.76 -5.66 -19.18
C PHE A 230 4.13 -6.15 -19.65
N GLN A 231 4.19 -7.09 -20.60
CA GLN A 231 5.44 -7.48 -21.24
C GLN A 231 6.11 -6.28 -21.94
N SER A 232 5.35 -5.42 -22.60
CA SER A 232 5.86 -4.23 -23.27
C SER A 232 6.30 -3.16 -22.28
N GLU A 233 5.52 -2.90 -21.25
CA GLU A 233 5.85 -1.95 -20.18
C GLU A 233 7.12 -2.37 -19.42
N SER A 234 7.24 -3.67 -19.09
CA SER A 234 8.38 -4.20 -18.37
C SER A 234 9.70 -4.09 -19.15
N ARG A 235 9.67 -4.15 -20.48
CA ARG A 235 10.89 -3.99 -21.31
C ARG A 235 11.62 -2.67 -21.05
N VAL A 236 10.90 -1.58 -20.80
CA VAL A 236 11.48 -0.28 -20.50
C VAL A 236 12.20 -0.31 -19.15
N LEU A 237 11.53 -0.86 -18.12
CA LEU A 237 12.10 -0.99 -16.77
C LEU A 237 13.33 -1.89 -16.75
N LEU A 238 13.29 -3.00 -17.50
CA LEU A 238 14.39 -3.95 -17.59
C LEU A 238 15.63 -3.37 -18.29
N ARG A 239 15.47 -2.49 -19.28
CA ARG A 239 16.59 -1.76 -19.89
C ARG A 239 17.25 -0.85 -18.86
N GLN A 240 16.47 -0.05 -18.11
CA GLN A 240 17.01 0.81 -17.05
C GLN A 240 17.74 0.00 -15.96
N ALA A 241 17.18 -1.14 -15.55
CA ALA A 241 17.81 -2.02 -14.56
C ALA A 241 19.15 -2.61 -15.06
N ASN A 242 19.28 -2.82 -16.37
CA ASN A 242 20.52 -3.30 -16.97
C ASN A 242 21.58 -2.19 -17.10
N ASP A 243 21.16 -0.96 -17.48
CA ASP A 243 22.06 0.18 -17.65
C ASP A 243 22.66 0.66 -16.31
N ASN A 244 22.00 0.39 -15.20
CA ASN A 244 22.46 0.69 -13.84
C ASN A 244 23.38 -0.39 -13.23
N ARG A 245 23.90 -1.33 -14.01
CA ARG A 245 24.93 -2.27 -13.54
C ARG A 245 26.26 -1.52 -13.42
N GLN A 246 26.71 -1.36 -12.18
CA GLN A 246 28.08 -0.92 -11.85
C GLN A 246 28.94 -2.14 -11.56
#